data_10e6b6e264704d1783a3795076a073bf
#
_entry.id   10e6b6e264704d1783a3795076a073bf
#
_cell.length_a   1.000
_cell.length_b   1.000
_cell.length_c   1.000
_cell.angle_alpha   90.00
_cell.angle_beta   90.00
_cell.angle_gamma   90.00
#
_symmetry.space_group_name_H-M   'P 1'
#
loop_
_entity.id
_entity.type
_entity.pdbx_description
1 polymer ?
#
loop_
_entity_poly.entity_id
_entity_poly.type
_entity_poly.pdbx_seq_one_letter_code
_entity_poly.pdbx_strand_id
1 'polypeptide(L)'
;MGGGGLISGVGNFLKAVRPGIEVVACSPANSCVMHQSLEAGELLDLPSEPTLSDGTAGGVEEGSITFELCQACIDRSVTVTEEEIAAAMKTVIGAHHTCIEGAAGVAAAAFLQDPDRYAGKDVAIVMCGANASIDVLKEVLS
;
A
#
# COMPACT_ATOMS: atom_id res chain seq x y z
N MET A 1 2.64 -0.26 -1.21
CA MET A 1 3.34 -1.39 -1.86
C MET A 1 4.73 -0.91 -2.22
N GLY A 2 5.77 -1.57 -1.70
CA GLY A 2 7.16 -1.37 -2.10
C GLY A 2 7.56 -2.43 -3.14
N GLY A 3 8.60 -3.22 -2.88
CA GLY A 3 9.09 -4.25 -3.78
C GLY A 3 8.16 -5.45 -4.06
N GLY A 4 6.92 -5.42 -3.63
CA GLY A 4 5.89 -6.38 -3.99
C GLY A 4 5.87 -7.71 -3.23
N GLY A 5 6.84 -7.98 -2.33
CA GLY A 5 6.97 -9.28 -1.66
C GLY A 5 5.73 -9.72 -0.88
N LEU A 6 5.19 -8.83 -0.04
CA LEU A 6 4.00 -9.14 0.76
C LEU A 6 2.77 -9.38 -0.13
N ILE A 7 2.47 -8.44 -1.04
CA ILE A 7 1.26 -8.52 -1.85
C ILE A 7 1.31 -9.66 -2.86
N SER A 8 2.47 -9.94 -3.46
CA SER A 8 2.60 -11.07 -4.37
C SER A 8 2.42 -12.41 -3.67
N GLY A 9 2.97 -12.58 -2.46
CA GLY A 9 2.79 -13.80 -1.68
C GLY A 9 1.34 -14.01 -1.24
N VAL A 10 0.77 -13.00 -0.58
CA VAL A 10 -0.61 -13.06 -0.08
C VAL A 10 -1.62 -13.10 -1.23
N GLY A 11 -1.44 -12.24 -2.25
CA GLY A 11 -2.36 -12.14 -3.38
C GLY A 11 -2.45 -13.42 -4.19
N ASN A 12 -1.32 -14.02 -4.57
CA ASN A 12 -1.32 -15.28 -5.31
C ASN A 12 -1.93 -16.43 -4.50
N PHE A 13 -1.63 -16.52 -3.20
CA PHE A 13 -2.28 -17.50 -2.33
C PHE A 13 -3.80 -17.31 -2.29
N LEU A 14 -4.25 -16.08 -2.08
CA LEU A 14 -5.68 -15.78 -2.03
C LEU A 14 -6.37 -16.06 -3.38
N LYS A 15 -5.77 -15.73 -4.50
CA LYS A 15 -6.28 -16.05 -5.84
C LYS A 15 -6.39 -17.55 -6.06
N ALA A 16 -5.44 -18.34 -5.55
CA ALA A 16 -5.47 -19.80 -5.67
C ALA A 16 -6.62 -20.43 -4.88
N VAL A 17 -6.94 -19.92 -3.68
CA VAL A 17 -8.00 -20.48 -2.83
C VAL A 17 -9.37 -19.84 -3.07
N ARG A 18 -9.41 -18.60 -3.56
CA ARG A 18 -10.63 -17.85 -3.86
C ARG A 18 -10.43 -16.98 -5.12
N PRO A 19 -10.56 -17.53 -6.32
CA PRO A 19 -10.23 -16.83 -7.58
C PRO A 19 -10.98 -15.51 -7.80
N GLY A 20 -12.16 -15.35 -7.22
CA GLY A 20 -12.97 -14.14 -7.33
C GLY A 20 -12.61 -13.00 -6.35
N ILE A 21 -11.58 -13.17 -5.51
CA ILE A 21 -11.14 -12.08 -4.62
C ILE A 21 -10.49 -10.96 -5.43
N GLU A 22 -10.86 -9.70 -5.13
CA GLU A 22 -10.17 -8.53 -5.68
C GLU A 22 -8.95 -8.21 -4.82
N VAL A 23 -7.78 -8.12 -5.44
CA VAL A 23 -6.52 -7.71 -4.79
C VAL A 23 -6.18 -6.31 -5.24
N VAL A 24 -6.16 -5.37 -4.30
CA VAL A 24 -5.85 -3.96 -4.55
C VAL A 24 -4.48 -3.62 -3.98
N ALA A 25 -3.56 -3.23 -4.85
CA ALA A 25 -2.26 -2.70 -4.45
C ALA A 25 -2.37 -1.21 -4.12
N CYS A 26 -1.74 -0.80 -3.02
CA CYS A 26 -1.76 0.59 -2.57
C CYS A 26 -0.32 1.08 -2.39
N SER A 27 0.01 2.26 -2.94
CA SER A 27 1.35 2.86 -2.87
C SER A 27 1.28 4.33 -2.47
N PRO A 28 2.28 4.87 -1.76
CA PRO A 28 2.40 6.31 -1.61
C PRO A 28 2.73 6.93 -2.97
N ALA A 29 2.14 8.08 -3.31
CA ALA A 29 2.39 8.76 -4.58
C ALA A 29 3.88 9.15 -4.74
N ASN A 30 4.54 9.53 -3.64
CA ASN A 30 5.95 9.93 -3.60
C ASN A 30 6.93 8.77 -3.87
N SER A 31 6.50 7.51 -3.72
CA SER A 31 7.34 6.32 -3.95
C SER A 31 6.49 5.16 -4.44
N CYS A 32 6.13 5.19 -5.72
CA CYS A 32 5.19 4.25 -6.34
C CYS A 32 5.78 3.49 -7.54
N VAL A 33 7.08 3.15 -7.48
CA VAL A 33 7.82 2.54 -8.60
C VAL A 33 7.14 1.25 -9.10
N MET A 34 6.77 0.34 -8.21
CA MET A 34 6.06 -0.90 -8.60
C MET A 34 4.70 -0.60 -9.24
N HIS A 35 3.94 0.40 -8.76
CA HIS A 35 2.68 0.82 -9.37
C HIS A 35 2.89 1.26 -10.82
N GLN A 36 3.83 2.17 -11.06
CA GLN A 36 4.16 2.67 -12.39
C GLN A 36 4.73 1.57 -13.31
N SER A 37 5.53 0.66 -12.76
CA SER A 37 6.04 -0.51 -13.48
C SER A 37 4.92 -1.45 -13.94
N LEU A 38 3.92 -1.68 -13.08
CA LEU A 38 2.75 -2.49 -13.44
C LEU A 38 1.91 -1.84 -14.55
N GLU A 39 1.76 -0.51 -14.51
CA GLU A 39 1.06 0.24 -15.58
C GLU A 39 1.83 0.22 -16.90
N ALA A 40 3.16 0.32 -16.85
CA ALA A 40 4.03 0.25 -18.03
C ALA A 40 4.15 -1.17 -18.59
N GLY A 41 3.92 -2.21 -17.79
CA GLY A 41 4.14 -3.60 -18.16
C GLY A 41 5.59 -4.07 -18.09
N GLU A 42 6.51 -3.22 -17.61
CA GLU A 42 7.94 -3.48 -17.42
C GLU A 42 8.48 -2.81 -16.16
N LEU A 43 9.58 -3.34 -15.61
CA LEU A 43 10.25 -2.71 -14.48
C LEU A 43 10.86 -1.37 -14.88
N LEU A 44 10.50 -0.33 -14.14
CA LEU A 44 11.04 1.02 -14.31
C LEU A 44 12.04 1.32 -13.20
N ASP A 45 13.09 2.08 -13.55
CA ASP A 45 14.02 2.69 -12.58
C ASP A 45 13.63 4.16 -12.40
N LEU A 46 12.95 4.47 -11.31
CA LEU A 46 12.39 5.79 -11.05
C LEU A 46 12.84 6.30 -9.68
N PRO A 47 13.02 7.61 -9.53
CA PRO A 47 13.34 8.20 -8.25
C PRO A 47 12.16 8.05 -7.27
N SER A 48 12.49 7.95 -5.98
CA SER A 48 11.54 8.01 -4.88
C SER A 48 11.75 9.29 -4.09
N GLU A 49 10.67 9.97 -3.78
CA GLU A 49 10.66 11.12 -2.89
C GLU A 49 10.37 10.68 -1.44
N PRO A 50 10.67 11.50 -0.45
CA PRO A 50 10.35 11.22 0.95
C PRO A 50 8.85 10.94 1.14
N THR A 51 8.55 9.92 1.96
CA THR A 51 7.18 9.50 2.27
C THR A 51 7.04 9.04 3.72
N LEU A 52 5.88 9.24 4.30
CA LEU A 52 5.51 8.66 5.60
C LEU A 52 5.55 7.13 5.56
N SER A 53 5.42 6.54 4.39
CA SER A 53 5.51 5.10 4.16
C SER A 53 6.97 4.65 3.88
N ASP A 54 7.89 5.02 4.75
CA ASP A 54 9.32 4.73 4.63
C ASP A 54 9.62 3.24 4.43
N GLY A 55 8.88 2.36 5.09
CA GLY A 55 9.00 0.91 4.95
C GLY A 55 8.63 0.37 3.55
N THR A 56 8.02 1.18 2.68
CA THR A 56 7.71 0.81 1.28
C THR A 56 8.42 1.68 0.26
N ALA A 57 9.22 2.66 0.71
CA ALA A 57 9.96 3.56 -0.16
C ALA A 57 11.09 2.83 -0.90
N GLY A 58 11.34 3.24 -2.13
CA GLY A 58 12.45 2.77 -2.95
C GLY A 58 12.03 2.09 -4.25
N GLY A 59 13.05 1.72 -5.03
CA GLY A 59 12.91 1.03 -6.31
C GLY A 59 12.63 -0.46 -6.18
N VAL A 60 12.51 -1.10 -7.32
CA VAL A 60 12.42 -2.56 -7.45
C VAL A 60 13.67 -3.02 -8.19
N GLU A 61 14.38 -4.00 -7.64
CA GLU A 61 15.61 -4.51 -8.24
C GLU A 61 15.32 -5.15 -9.60
N GLU A 62 16.23 -4.94 -10.56
CA GLU A 62 16.18 -5.60 -11.85
C GLU A 62 16.20 -7.12 -11.67
N GLY A 63 15.35 -7.82 -12.41
CA GLY A 63 15.20 -9.28 -12.29
C GLY A 63 14.43 -9.75 -11.05
N SER A 64 13.79 -8.85 -10.32
CA SER A 64 12.95 -9.22 -9.17
C SER A 64 11.78 -10.09 -9.61
N ILE A 65 11.68 -11.29 -9.02
CA ILE A 65 10.58 -12.24 -9.28
C ILE A 65 9.21 -11.68 -8.84
N THR A 66 9.20 -10.68 -7.98
CA THR A 66 7.95 -10.11 -7.45
C THR A 66 7.15 -9.36 -8.49
N PHE A 67 7.79 -8.83 -9.55
CA PHE A 67 7.09 -8.08 -10.60
C PHE A 67 6.07 -8.98 -11.32
N GLU A 68 6.51 -10.11 -11.87
CA GLU A 68 5.62 -11.05 -12.57
C GLU A 68 4.54 -11.61 -11.64
N LEU A 69 4.90 -11.88 -10.37
CA LEU A 69 3.94 -12.35 -9.37
C LEU A 69 2.89 -11.28 -9.00
N CYS A 70 3.28 -10.00 -8.98
CA CYS A 70 2.36 -8.88 -8.80
C CYS A 70 1.43 -8.73 -10.01
N GLN A 71 1.95 -8.80 -11.24
CA GLN A 71 1.14 -8.78 -12.47
C GLN A 71 0.08 -9.89 -12.47
N ALA A 72 0.42 -11.07 -11.94
CA ALA A 72 -0.48 -12.22 -11.90
C ALA A 72 -1.63 -12.09 -10.87
N CYS A 73 -1.43 -11.35 -9.78
CA CYS A 73 -2.40 -11.34 -8.68
C CYS A 73 -3.11 -9.99 -8.43
N ILE A 74 -2.53 -8.87 -8.87
CA ILE A 74 -3.10 -7.54 -8.63
C ILE A 74 -4.17 -7.23 -9.68
N ASP A 75 -5.39 -6.95 -9.22
CA ASP A 75 -6.50 -6.55 -10.09
C ASP A 75 -6.55 -5.02 -10.28
N ARG A 76 -6.09 -4.28 -9.28
CA ARG A 76 -6.07 -2.82 -9.28
C ARG A 76 -4.90 -2.28 -8.45
N SER A 77 -4.33 -1.19 -8.92
CA SER A 77 -3.32 -0.45 -8.18
C SER A 77 -3.74 1.01 -8.02
N VAL A 78 -3.54 1.56 -6.82
CA VAL A 78 -3.89 2.94 -6.48
C VAL A 78 -2.75 3.63 -5.75
N THR A 79 -2.67 4.95 -5.90
CA THR A 79 -1.73 5.79 -5.15
C THR A 79 -2.49 6.71 -4.19
N VAL A 80 -1.84 7.05 -3.08
CA VAL A 80 -2.35 7.98 -2.07
C VAL A 80 -1.30 9.05 -1.78
N THR A 81 -1.75 10.25 -1.44
CA THR A 81 -0.85 11.36 -1.08
C THR A 81 -0.37 11.25 0.38
N GLU A 82 0.63 12.03 0.74
CA GLU A 82 1.15 12.07 2.12
C GLU A 82 0.09 12.59 3.11
N GLU A 83 -0.71 13.56 2.69
CA GLU A 83 -1.83 14.09 3.48
C GLU A 83 -2.91 13.03 3.73
N GLU A 84 -3.22 12.22 2.72
CA GLU A 84 -4.18 11.11 2.86
C GLU A 84 -3.64 10.03 3.79
N ILE A 85 -2.33 9.73 3.72
CA ILE A 85 -1.66 8.78 4.61
C ILE A 85 -1.75 9.28 6.06
N ALA A 86 -1.37 10.54 6.31
CA ALA A 86 -1.41 11.15 7.63
C ALA A 86 -2.83 11.15 8.21
N ALA A 87 -3.82 11.55 7.42
CA ALA A 87 -5.24 11.56 7.82
C ALA A 87 -5.75 10.15 8.15
N ALA A 88 -5.36 9.14 7.36
CA ALA A 88 -5.73 7.75 7.60
C ALA A 88 -5.08 7.21 8.88
N MET A 89 -3.78 7.48 9.10
CA MET A 89 -3.10 7.11 10.35
C MET A 89 -3.80 7.73 11.56
N LYS A 90 -4.09 9.03 11.52
CA LYS A 90 -4.81 9.75 12.59
C LYS A 90 -6.18 9.12 12.86
N THR A 91 -6.92 8.79 11.81
CA THR A 91 -8.24 8.14 11.90
C THR A 91 -8.16 6.78 12.57
N VAL A 92 -7.22 5.93 12.15
CA VAL A 92 -7.04 4.58 12.73
C VAL A 92 -6.61 4.68 14.20
N ILE A 93 -5.64 5.53 14.53
CA ILE A 93 -5.19 5.74 15.91
C ILE A 93 -6.36 6.20 16.79
N GLY A 94 -7.16 7.17 16.33
CA GLY A 94 -8.30 7.70 17.08
C GLY A 94 -9.44 6.70 17.24
N ALA A 95 -9.75 5.91 16.21
CA ALA A 95 -10.88 4.98 16.23
C ALA A 95 -10.56 3.64 16.90
N HIS A 96 -9.34 3.14 16.73
CA HIS A 96 -8.94 1.80 17.18
C HIS A 96 -7.93 1.81 18.34
N HIS A 97 -7.46 2.99 18.77
CA HIS A 97 -6.47 3.16 19.84
C HIS A 97 -5.19 2.33 19.61
N THR A 98 -4.83 2.17 18.35
CA THR A 98 -3.69 1.36 17.90
C THR A 98 -2.78 2.21 17.03
N CYS A 99 -1.49 2.26 17.38
CA CYS A 99 -0.49 2.91 16.55
C CYS A 99 -0.25 2.07 15.30
N ILE A 100 -0.20 2.73 14.15
CA ILE A 100 0.18 2.13 12.87
C ILE A 100 1.30 2.96 12.22
N GLU A 101 2.12 2.34 11.40
CA GLU A 101 3.13 3.01 10.57
C GLU A 101 2.54 3.51 9.23
N GLY A 102 3.30 4.33 8.51
CA GLY A 102 2.87 4.89 7.23
C GLY A 102 2.48 3.84 6.19
N ALA A 103 3.18 2.70 6.13
CA ALA A 103 2.83 1.62 5.20
C ALA A 103 1.42 1.04 5.44
N ALA A 104 0.99 0.95 6.68
CA ALA A 104 -0.39 0.59 7.03
C ALA A 104 -1.36 1.74 6.74
N GLY A 105 -0.92 2.99 6.96
CA GLY A 105 -1.65 4.21 6.62
C GLY A 105 -2.00 4.29 5.14
N VAL A 106 -1.09 3.89 4.25
CA VAL A 106 -1.33 3.81 2.79
C VAL A 106 -2.53 2.91 2.46
N ALA A 107 -2.62 1.74 3.07
CA ALA A 107 -3.73 0.82 2.80
C ALA A 107 -5.07 1.36 3.32
N ALA A 108 -5.07 1.99 4.50
CA ALA A 108 -6.25 2.64 5.06
C ALA A 108 -6.68 3.86 4.23
N ALA A 109 -5.71 4.69 3.77
CA ALA A 109 -5.98 5.84 2.92
C ALA A 109 -6.61 5.43 1.58
N ALA A 110 -6.09 4.40 0.93
CA ALA A 110 -6.64 3.88 -0.31
C ALA A 110 -8.10 3.39 -0.18
N PHE A 111 -8.47 2.84 0.97
CA PHE A 111 -9.86 2.50 1.27
C PHE A 111 -10.72 3.77 1.46
N LEU A 112 -10.20 4.78 2.17
CA LEU A 112 -10.91 6.02 2.47
C LEU A 112 -11.08 6.96 1.27
N GLN A 113 -10.27 6.81 0.21
CA GLN A 113 -10.45 7.59 -1.03
C GLN A 113 -11.78 7.31 -1.74
N ASP A 114 -12.28 6.07 -1.68
CA ASP A 114 -13.49 5.68 -2.41
C ASP A 114 -14.26 4.59 -1.60
N PRO A 115 -14.82 4.95 -0.45
CA PRO A 115 -15.51 3.98 0.41
C PRO A 115 -16.78 3.41 -0.24
N ASP A 116 -17.42 4.16 -1.14
CA ASP A 116 -18.64 3.75 -1.83
C ASP A 116 -18.39 2.56 -2.77
N ARG A 117 -17.20 2.45 -3.33
CA ARG A 117 -16.78 1.28 -4.14
C ARG A 117 -16.91 -0.03 -3.37
N TYR A 118 -16.75 0.02 -2.08
CA TYR A 118 -16.72 -1.14 -1.19
C TYR A 118 -18.05 -1.37 -0.45
N ALA A 119 -19.07 -0.54 -0.74
CA ALA A 119 -20.36 -0.67 -0.10
C ALA A 119 -20.97 -2.08 -0.34
N GLY A 120 -21.36 -2.75 0.75
CA GLY A 120 -21.91 -4.11 0.70
C GLY A 120 -20.90 -5.22 0.44
N LYS A 121 -19.60 -4.94 0.49
CA LYS A 121 -18.52 -5.92 0.34
C LYS A 121 -17.81 -6.17 1.67
N ASP A 122 -17.26 -7.37 1.83
CA ASP A 122 -16.29 -7.67 2.88
C ASP A 122 -14.90 -7.20 2.42
N VAL A 123 -14.28 -6.31 3.18
CA VAL A 123 -12.97 -5.74 2.86
C VAL A 123 -11.98 -6.08 3.97
N ALA A 124 -10.84 -6.65 3.59
CA ALA A 124 -9.71 -6.83 4.47
C ALA A 124 -8.63 -5.78 4.14
N ILE A 125 -8.27 -4.96 5.12
CA ILE A 125 -7.17 -3.99 5.02
C ILE A 125 -5.98 -4.53 5.80
N VAL A 126 -4.83 -4.67 5.13
CA VAL A 126 -3.61 -5.18 5.78
C VAL A 126 -2.91 -4.04 6.52
N MET A 127 -2.99 -4.07 7.85
CA MET A 127 -2.28 -3.16 8.76
C MET A 127 -0.91 -3.77 9.08
N CYS A 128 0.06 -3.59 8.18
CA CYS A 128 1.28 -4.38 8.14
C CYS A 128 2.39 -3.96 9.11
N GLY A 129 2.17 -2.95 9.96
CA GLY A 129 3.20 -2.58 10.94
C GLY A 129 2.83 -1.39 11.82
N ALA A 130 3.65 -1.17 12.86
CA ALA A 130 3.48 -0.12 13.85
C ALA A 130 4.81 0.57 14.21
N ASN A 131 5.84 0.42 13.37
CA ASN A 131 7.17 0.99 13.61
C ASN A 131 7.25 2.46 13.16
N ALA A 132 6.35 3.31 13.68
CA ALA A 132 6.39 4.75 13.43
C ALA A 132 7.31 5.45 14.44
N SER A 133 8.18 6.34 13.94
CA SER A 133 9.00 7.17 14.83
C SER A 133 8.15 8.20 15.58
N ILE A 134 8.66 8.68 16.72
CA ILE A 134 7.97 9.73 17.48
C ILE A 134 7.80 11.02 16.66
N ASP A 135 8.73 11.31 15.78
CA ASP A 135 8.65 12.52 14.96
C ASP A 135 7.58 12.39 13.87
N VAL A 136 7.46 11.23 13.23
CA VAL A 136 6.31 10.91 12.34
C VAL A 136 4.98 10.99 13.10
N LEU A 137 4.90 10.45 14.32
CA LEU A 137 3.68 10.54 15.12
C LEU A 137 3.32 11.97 15.50
N LYS A 138 4.30 12.82 15.82
CA LYS A 138 4.05 14.25 16.08
C LYS A 138 3.52 14.96 14.84
N GLU A 139 4.13 14.70 13.67
CA GLU A 139 3.68 15.25 12.40
C GLU A 139 2.23 14.85 12.08
N VAL A 140 1.92 13.57 12.18
CA VAL A 140 0.59 13.02 11.90
C VAL A 140 -0.47 13.53 12.87
N LEU A 141 -0.13 13.75 14.15
CA LEU A 141 -1.08 14.12 15.19
C LEU A 141 -1.23 15.63 15.39
N SER A 142 -0.42 16.44 14.73
CA SER A 142 -0.45 17.92 14.82
C SER A 142 -1.68 18.59 14.13
#